data_3a3250ecc4c552bb1e232d3a12b30137
#
_entry.id   3a3250ecc4c552bb1e232d3a12b30137
#
_cell.length_a   1.000
_cell.length_b   1.000
_cell.length_c   1.000
_cell.angle_alpha   90.00
_cell.angle_beta   90.00
_cell.angle_gamma   90.00
#
_symmetry.space_group_name_H-M   'P 1'
#
loop_
_entity.id
_entity.type
_entity.pdbx_description
1 polymer ?
#
loop_
_entity_poly.entity_id
_entity_poly.type
_entity_poly.pdbx_seq_one_letter_code
_entity_poly.pdbx_strand_id
1 'polypeptide(L)'
;MDFSAKIIDWYKKNKRDLPWRNTTNPYFVWLSEIILQQTRVNQGLSYFHSFKKEFPSLRKLASAEEDKILKVWEGLGYYSRARNMHFTAKYIIKNLGGNFPKKYEDLLTLKGVGPYTAAAIASFCFNEPKAVVDGNVMRVLSRFLGIYKPINSIEGQKDLNAAATILLNKRKSALHNQAIMEFGAIQCTPANPHCATCVLNTNCYAYANNKVKILPIKNKKKSIRTRYLNYFTIRYKNAIFLNKRLEKGIWKNLYELPLIESENQFDSDKELLKQIKTKFKTENILIVNKTPEITH
;
A
#
# COMPACT_ATOMS: atom_id res chain seq x y z
N MET A 1 -29.54 9.69 16.24
CA MET A 1 -29.37 8.84 15.04
C MET A 1 -27.96 8.27 15.07
N ASP A 2 -27.81 6.98 14.93
CA ASP A 2 -26.56 6.24 15.07
C ASP A 2 -25.53 6.67 14.00
N PHE A 3 -24.25 6.81 14.39
CA PHE A 3 -23.11 7.12 13.49
C PHE A 3 -23.10 6.21 12.25
N SER A 4 -23.22 4.90 12.49
CA SER A 4 -23.19 3.90 11.41
C SER A 4 -24.35 4.07 10.43
N ALA A 5 -25.55 4.33 10.90
CA ALA A 5 -26.72 4.56 10.03
C ALA A 5 -26.50 5.76 9.11
N LYS A 6 -26.02 6.90 9.66
CA LYS A 6 -25.74 8.12 8.89
C LYS A 6 -24.73 7.89 7.76
N ILE A 7 -23.57 7.24 8.06
CA ILE A 7 -22.52 6.99 7.04
C ILE A 7 -22.96 5.96 6.00
N ILE A 8 -23.72 4.93 6.40
CA ILE A 8 -24.24 3.93 5.45
C ILE A 8 -25.25 4.55 4.48
N ASP A 9 -26.15 5.39 4.95
CA ASP A 9 -27.15 6.05 4.10
C ASP A 9 -26.49 7.08 3.17
N TRP A 10 -25.46 7.78 3.66
CA TRP A 10 -24.62 8.63 2.83
C TRP A 10 -23.91 7.82 1.74
N TYR A 11 -23.28 6.69 2.11
CA TYR A 11 -22.52 5.83 1.21
C TYR A 11 -23.38 5.30 0.05
N LYS A 12 -24.62 4.87 0.32
CA LYS A 12 -25.53 4.37 -0.72
C LYS A 12 -25.77 5.40 -1.81
N LYS A 13 -25.74 6.69 -1.47
CA LYS A 13 -26.01 7.81 -2.40
C LYS A 13 -24.77 8.34 -3.11
N ASN A 14 -23.59 8.22 -2.47
CA ASN A 14 -22.39 8.96 -2.87
C ASN A 14 -21.20 8.07 -3.26
N LYS A 15 -21.28 6.75 -3.08
CA LYS A 15 -20.14 5.85 -3.34
C LYS A 15 -19.70 5.90 -4.79
N ARG A 16 -18.36 5.89 -5.00
CA ARG A 16 -17.80 5.67 -6.33
C ARG A 16 -18.04 4.23 -6.77
N ASP A 17 -18.28 4.03 -8.05
CA ASP A 17 -18.36 2.68 -8.64
C ASP A 17 -16.93 2.15 -8.84
N LEU A 18 -16.53 1.21 -7.98
CA LEU A 18 -15.23 0.57 -8.02
C LEU A 18 -15.42 -0.95 -8.13
N PRO A 19 -14.77 -1.62 -9.11
CA PRO A 19 -15.09 -3.02 -9.46
C PRO A 19 -14.90 -4.00 -8.30
N TRP A 20 -13.98 -3.74 -7.38
CA TRP A 20 -13.77 -4.58 -6.18
C TRP A 20 -14.81 -4.38 -5.07
N ARG A 21 -15.69 -3.40 -5.19
CA ARG A 21 -16.81 -3.17 -4.26
C ARG A 21 -18.08 -3.92 -4.66
N ASN A 22 -18.13 -4.35 -5.92
CA ASN A 22 -19.29 -5.05 -6.50
C ASN A 22 -19.13 -6.57 -6.45
N THR A 23 -18.23 -7.07 -5.57
CA THR A 23 -17.97 -8.51 -5.42
C THR A 23 -17.66 -8.84 -3.98
N THR A 24 -18.05 -10.06 -3.56
CA THR A 24 -17.64 -10.69 -2.31
C THR A 24 -16.60 -11.78 -2.53
N ASN A 25 -16.10 -11.95 -3.77
CA ASN A 25 -15.07 -12.94 -4.06
C ASN A 25 -13.74 -12.52 -3.39
N PRO A 26 -13.22 -13.31 -2.44
CA PRO A 26 -12.05 -12.93 -1.65
C PRO A 26 -10.77 -12.78 -2.49
N TYR A 27 -10.67 -13.45 -3.63
CA TYR A 27 -9.55 -13.27 -4.53
C TYR A 27 -9.50 -11.85 -5.11
N PHE A 28 -10.62 -11.32 -5.59
CA PHE A 28 -10.65 -9.98 -6.18
C PHE A 28 -10.58 -8.87 -5.12
N VAL A 29 -11.19 -9.08 -3.97
CA VAL A 29 -11.06 -8.15 -2.83
C VAL A 29 -9.60 -8.10 -2.38
N TRP A 30 -8.96 -9.25 -2.14
CA TRP A 30 -7.55 -9.33 -1.77
C TRP A 30 -6.63 -8.70 -2.82
N LEU A 31 -6.84 -8.99 -4.11
CA LEU A 31 -6.09 -8.40 -5.21
C LEU A 31 -6.13 -6.88 -5.16
N SER A 32 -7.33 -6.30 -5.01
CA SER A 32 -7.49 -4.85 -4.91
C SER A 32 -6.78 -4.26 -3.68
N GLU A 33 -6.90 -4.92 -2.51
CA GLU A 33 -6.25 -4.45 -1.29
C GLU A 33 -4.72 -4.45 -1.41
N ILE A 34 -4.13 -5.45 -2.06
CA ILE A 34 -2.67 -5.50 -2.30
C ILE A 34 -2.23 -4.44 -3.32
N ILE A 35 -2.96 -4.26 -4.42
CA ILE A 35 -2.65 -3.23 -5.43
C ILE A 35 -2.73 -1.83 -4.80
N LEU A 36 -3.75 -1.56 -3.98
CA LEU A 36 -4.00 -0.24 -3.41
C LEU A 36 -3.10 0.12 -2.21
N GLN A 37 -2.28 -0.81 -1.71
CA GLN A 37 -1.26 -0.47 -0.72
C GLN A 37 -0.31 0.60 -1.29
N GLN A 38 -0.34 1.81 -0.72
CA GLN A 38 0.46 2.97 -1.16
C GLN A 38 0.27 3.37 -2.64
N THR A 39 -0.85 2.97 -3.25
CA THR A 39 -1.21 3.31 -4.63
C THR A 39 -2.56 4.04 -4.64
N ARG A 40 -2.65 5.13 -5.39
CA ARG A 40 -3.91 5.88 -5.55
C ARG A 40 -4.93 5.06 -6.33
N VAL A 41 -6.22 5.20 -6.01
CA VAL A 41 -7.32 4.45 -6.64
C VAL A 41 -7.30 4.58 -8.16
N ASN A 42 -7.13 5.78 -8.71
CA ASN A 42 -7.11 6.00 -10.17
C ASN A 42 -5.98 5.22 -10.87
N GLN A 43 -4.80 5.16 -10.25
CA GLN A 43 -3.69 4.35 -10.75
C GLN A 43 -3.97 2.85 -10.58
N GLY A 44 -4.45 2.44 -9.39
CA GLY A 44 -4.70 1.03 -9.08
C GLY A 44 -5.81 0.39 -9.94
N LEU A 45 -6.75 1.19 -10.44
CA LEU A 45 -7.88 0.69 -11.23
C LEU A 45 -7.43 0.01 -12.53
N SER A 46 -6.52 0.60 -13.27
CA SER A 46 -5.98 0.01 -14.52
C SER A 46 -5.24 -1.30 -14.24
N TYR A 47 -4.44 -1.35 -13.17
CA TYR A 47 -3.75 -2.58 -12.77
C TYR A 47 -4.71 -3.66 -12.31
N PHE A 48 -5.75 -3.32 -11.58
CA PHE A 48 -6.77 -4.29 -11.19
C PHE A 48 -7.43 -4.94 -12.42
N HIS A 49 -7.78 -4.17 -13.44
CA HIS A 49 -8.32 -4.69 -14.69
C HIS A 49 -7.33 -5.58 -15.43
N SER A 50 -6.06 -5.16 -15.52
CA SER A 50 -5.00 -5.96 -16.14
C SER A 50 -4.79 -7.29 -15.43
N PHE A 51 -4.72 -7.28 -14.09
CA PHE A 51 -4.60 -8.51 -13.28
C PHE A 51 -5.83 -9.41 -13.43
N LYS A 52 -7.04 -8.84 -13.41
CA LYS A 52 -8.27 -9.61 -13.60
C LYS A 52 -8.33 -10.28 -14.98
N LYS A 53 -7.81 -9.61 -16.01
CA LYS A 53 -7.73 -10.15 -17.38
C LYS A 53 -6.71 -11.27 -17.48
N GLU A 54 -5.47 -11.06 -17.01
CA GLU A 54 -4.36 -12.02 -17.12
C GLU A 54 -4.49 -13.20 -16.15
N PHE A 55 -5.02 -12.95 -14.95
CA PHE A 55 -5.17 -13.91 -13.87
C PHE A 55 -6.61 -13.90 -13.34
N PRO A 56 -7.59 -14.41 -14.11
CA PRO A 56 -9.02 -14.33 -13.76
C PRO A 56 -9.43 -15.18 -12.55
N SER A 57 -8.52 -15.96 -11.99
CA SER A 57 -8.78 -16.76 -10.78
C SER A 57 -7.50 -16.93 -9.95
N LEU A 58 -7.67 -17.24 -8.65
CA LEU A 58 -6.57 -17.55 -7.76
C LEU A 58 -5.68 -18.68 -8.31
N ARG A 59 -6.27 -19.70 -8.93
CA ARG A 59 -5.54 -20.81 -9.55
C ARG A 59 -4.66 -20.33 -10.72
N LYS A 60 -5.16 -19.46 -11.57
CA LYS A 60 -4.38 -18.89 -12.68
C LYS A 60 -3.24 -18.03 -12.17
N LEU A 61 -3.44 -17.25 -11.09
CA LEU A 61 -2.36 -16.49 -10.46
C LEU A 61 -1.32 -17.43 -9.83
N ALA A 62 -1.74 -18.47 -9.13
CA ALA A 62 -0.83 -19.42 -8.48
C ALA A 62 0.03 -20.22 -9.48
N SER A 63 -0.52 -20.59 -10.64
CA SER A 63 0.17 -21.37 -11.68
C SER A 63 1.02 -20.52 -12.64
N ALA A 64 0.96 -19.20 -12.55
CA ALA A 64 1.71 -18.32 -13.42
C ALA A 64 3.21 -18.30 -13.07
N GLU A 65 4.04 -18.02 -14.06
CA GLU A 65 5.45 -17.69 -13.83
C GLU A 65 5.61 -16.34 -13.12
N GLU A 66 6.56 -16.25 -12.19
CA GLU A 66 6.80 -15.03 -11.41
C GLU A 66 7.08 -13.82 -12.31
N ASP A 67 7.88 -14.01 -13.36
CA ASP A 67 8.24 -12.94 -14.30
C ASP A 67 7.01 -12.36 -15.03
N LYS A 68 6.02 -13.20 -15.36
CA LYS A 68 4.76 -12.74 -15.96
C LYS A 68 3.98 -11.86 -14.96
N ILE A 69 3.94 -12.25 -13.69
CA ILE A 69 3.28 -11.46 -12.65
C ILE A 69 4.00 -10.12 -12.44
N LEU A 70 5.34 -10.14 -12.36
CA LEU A 70 6.15 -8.94 -12.20
C LEU A 70 6.02 -8.00 -13.41
N LYS A 71 5.86 -8.54 -14.62
CA LYS A 71 5.60 -7.73 -15.83
C LYS A 71 4.25 -7.00 -15.76
N VAL A 72 3.19 -7.66 -15.31
CA VAL A 72 1.88 -7.02 -15.11
C VAL A 72 1.92 -6.01 -13.95
N TRP A 73 2.83 -6.19 -12.98
CA TRP A 73 3.03 -5.30 -11.83
C TRP A 73 3.92 -4.08 -12.14
N GLU A 74 4.60 -4.07 -13.28
CA GLU A 74 5.57 -3.04 -13.65
C GLU A 74 4.99 -1.62 -13.51
N GLY A 75 5.73 -0.72 -12.83
CA GLY A 75 5.29 0.66 -12.58
C GLY A 75 4.54 0.89 -11.26
N LEU A 76 4.06 -0.15 -10.56
CA LEU A 76 3.43 0.00 -9.23
C LEU A 76 4.45 0.18 -8.09
N GLY A 77 5.70 -0.23 -8.30
CA GLY A 77 6.71 -0.25 -7.24
C GLY A 77 6.44 -1.29 -6.14
N TYR A 78 7.32 -1.34 -5.13
CA TYR A 78 7.19 -2.29 -4.01
C TYR A 78 6.88 -3.72 -4.47
N TYR A 79 7.70 -4.27 -5.34
CA TYR A 79 7.54 -5.58 -5.98
C TYR A 79 7.42 -6.76 -5.01
N SER A 80 7.85 -6.57 -3.76
CA SER A 80 7.61 -7.55 -2.68
C SER A 80 6.11 -7.85 -2.48
N ARG A 81 5.22 -6.89 -2.77
CA ARG A 81 3.76 -7.12 -2.71
C ARG A 81 3.34 -8.18 -3.74
N ALA A 82 3.77 -8.03 -4.99
CA ALA A 82 3.47 -8.99 -6.06
C ALA A 82 4.03 -10.38 -5.75
N ARG A 83 5.28 -10.46 -5.26
CA ARG A 83 5.90 -11.74 -4.87
C ARG A 83 5.20 -12.40 -3.69
N ASN A 84 4.85 -11.62 -2.66
CA ASN A 84 4.10 -12.15 -1.53
C ASN A 84 2.70 -12.61 -1.96
N MET A 85 2.04 -11.87 -2.85
CA MET A 85 0.75 -12.23 -3.43
C MET A 85 0.85 -13.55 -4.19
N HIS A 86 1.85 -13.72 -5.05
CA HIS A 86 2.08 -14.98 -5.76
C HIS A 86 2.37 -16.16 -4.83
N PHE A 87 3.25 -15.96 -3.84
CA PHE A 87 3.52 -16.97 -2.81
C PHE A 87 2.25 -17.39 -2.08
N THR A 88 1.45 -16.43 -1.66
CA THR A 88 0.20 -16.68 -0.93
C THR A 88 -0.85 -17.34 -1.81
N ALA A 89 -0.95 -16.99 -3.09
CA ALA A 89 -1.80 -17.71 -4.03
C ALA A 89 -1.44 -19.20 -4.13
N LYS A 90 -0.15 -19.52 -4.28
CA LYS A 90 0.35 -20.92 -4.27
C LYS A 90 0.03 -21.63 -2.96
N TYR A 91 0.26 -20.94 -1.83
CA TYR A 91 -0.04 -21.50 -0.51
C TYR A 91 -1.51 -21.85 -0.35
N ILE A 92 -2.43 -20.95 -0.72
CA ILE A 92 -3.88 -21.19 -0.62
C ILE A 92 -4.31 -22.35 -1.51
N ILE A 93 -3.80 -22.43 -2.74
CA ILE A 93 -4.11 -23.56 -3.63
C ILE A 93 -3.62 -24.88 -3.05
N LYS A 94 -2.35 -24.93 -2.60
CA LYS A 94 -1.71 -26.17 -2.14
C LYS A 94 -2.21 -26.65 -0.77
N ASN A 95 -2.36 -25.73 0.19
CA ASN A 95 -2.57 -26.08 1.59
C ASN A 95 -4.00 -25.85 2.08
N LEU A 96 -4.78 -25.01 1.38
CA LEU A 96 -6.15 -24.67 1.77
C LEU A 96 -7.19 -25.07 0.69
N GLY A 97 -6.80 -25.94 -0.26
CA GLY A 97 -7.69 -26.42 -1.32
C GLY A 97 -8.25 -25.32 -2.24
N GLY A 98 -7.59 -24.17 -2.28
CA GLY A 98 -8.02 -23.00 -3.08
C GLY A 98 -9.04 -22.08 -2.38
N ASN A 99 -9.34 -22.32 -1.12
CA ASN A 99 -10.31 -21.55 -0.35
C ASN A 99 -9.60 -20.54 0.57
N PHE A 100 -10.01 -19.28 0.49
CA PHE A 100 -9.54 -18.28 1.45
C PHE A 100 -10.06 -18.58 2.86
N PRO A 101 -9.21 -18.39 3.89
CA PRO A 101 -9.70 -18.39 5.27
C PRO A 101 -10.79 -17.34 5.45
N LYS A 102 -11.78 -17.64 6.29
CA LYS A 102 -12.91 -16.75 6.53
C LYS A 102 -12.68 -15.84 7.74
N LYS A 103 -11.91 -16.33 8.74
CA LYS A 103 -11.66 -15.63 9.99
C LYS A 103 -10.44 -14.72 9.88
N TYR A 104 -10.51 -13.60 10.54
CA TYR A 104 -9.44 -12.60 10.61
C TYR A 104 -8.10 -13.20 11.06
N GLU A 105 -8.13 -14.01 12.12
CA GLU A 105 -6.95 -14.63 12.71
C GLU A 105 -6.24 -15.56 11.69
N ASP A 106 -7.00 -16.32 10.94
CA ASP A 106 -6.47 -17.23 9.91
C ASP A 106 -5.91 -16.46 8.71
N LEU A 107 -6.56 -15.35 8.33
CA LEU A 107 -6.08 -14.46 7.26
C LEU A 107 -4.74 -13.80 7.61
N LEU A 108 -4.48 -13.49 8.88
CA LEU A 108 -3.22 -12.95 9.36
C LEU A 108 -2.02 -13.89 9.18
N THR A 109 -2.25 -15.20 9.07
CA THR A 109 -1.18 -16.19 8.83
C THR A 109 -0.66 -16.14 7.41
N LEU A 110 -1.39 -15.53 6.47
CA LEU A 110 -1.02 -15.47 5.07
C LEU A 110 0.09 -14.44 4.83
N LYS A 111 1.10 -14.83 4.07
CA LYS A 111 2.25 -13.96 3.78
C LYS A 111 1.84 -12.70 3.01
N GLY A 112 2.21 -11.53 3.54
CA GLY A 112 1.87 -10.24 2.94
C GLY A 112 0.47 -9.73 3.27
N VAL A 113 -0.28 -10.45 4.11
CA VAL A 113 -1.57 -10.03 4.66
C VAL A 113 -1.35 -9.49 6.08
N GLY A 114 -1.41 -8.18 6.21
CA GLY A 114 -1.33 -7.50 7.50
C GLY A 114 -2.70 -7.30 8.15
N PRO A 115 -2.75 -6.71 9.38
CA PRO A 115 -4.00 -6.50 10.13
C PRO A 115 -5.10 -5.79 9.34
N TYR A 116 -4.74 -4.75 8.60
CA TYR A 116 -5.67 -4.03 7.73
C TYR A 116 -6.26 -4.93 6.62
N THR A 117 -5.39 -5.59 5.85
CA THR A 117 -5.82 -6.45 4.73
C THR A 117 -6.64 -7.64 5.22
N ALA A 118 -6.26 -8.25 6.34
CA ALA A 118 -7.01 -9.33 6.96
C ALA A 118 -8.43 -8.86 7.38
N ALA A 119 -8.54 -7.70 8.04
CA ALA A 119 -9.82 -7.13 8.43
C ALA A 119 -10.70 -6.77 7.22
N ALA A 120 -10.11 -6.25 6.14
CA ALA A 120 -10.82 -5.93 4.91
C ALA A 120 -11.41 -7.19 4.26
N ILE A 121 -10.61 -8.25 4.08
CA ILE A 121 -11.09 -9.52 3.51
C ILE A 121 -12.16 -10.15 4.40
N ALA A 122 -11.90 -10.28 5.70
CA ALA A 122 -12.84 -10.87 6.67
C ALA A 122 -14.17 -10.13 6.68
N SER A 123 -14.14 -8.80 6.67
CA SER A 123 -15.34 -7.98 6.68
C SER A 123 -16.05 -7.97 5.31
N PHE A 124 -15.35 -7.64 4.22
CA PHE A 124 -15.98 -7.42 2.92
C PHE A 124 -16.49 -8.71 2.26
N CYS A 125 -15.79 -9.82 2.48
CA CYS A 125 -16.16 -11.09 1.86
C CYS A 125 -17.06 -11.95 2.75
N PHE A 126 -16.88 -11.88 4.07
CA PHE A 126 -17.52 -12.82 5.01
C PHE A 126 -18.37 -12.11 6.05
N ASN A 127 -18.46 -10.77 5.99
CA ASN A 127 -19.19 -9.93 6.96
C ASN A 127 -18.78 -10.17 8.42
N GLU A 128 -17.53 -10.62 8.65
CA GLU A 128 -17.01 -10.76 10.00
C GLU A 128 -17.00 -9.39 10.69
N PRO A 129 -17.43 -9.28 11.97
CA PRO A 129 -17.53 -8.01 12.67
C PRO A 129 -16.15 -7.48 13.10
N LYS A 130 -15.31 -7.20 12.12
CA LYS A 130 -13.96 -6.66 12.29
C LYS A 130 -13.89 -5.26 11.71
N ALA A 131 -13.41 -4.29 12.50
CA ALA A 131 -13.24 -2.92 12.03
C ALA A 131 -12.04 -2.84 11.07
N VAL A 132 -12.22 -2.14 9.94
CA VAL A 132 -11.17 -1.85 8.96
C VAL A 132 -10.70 -0.41 9.16
N VAL A 133 -9.45 -0.22 9.56
CA VAL A 133 -8.91 1.09 9.94
C VAL A 133 -7.74 1.46 9.03
N ASP A 134 -8.04 2.27 8.00
CA ASP A 134 -7.04 2.89 7.13
C ASP A 134 -6.80 4.37 7.51
N GLY A 135 -5.94 5.06 6.78
CA GLY A 135 -5.68 6.48 7.01
C GLY A 135 -6.91 7.38 6.83
N ASN A 136 -7.91 6.97 6.03
CA ASN A 136 -9.17 7.70 5.88
C ASN A 136 -10.03 7.53 7.11
N VAL A 137 -10.17 6.31 7.59
CA VAL A 137 -10.92 5.98 8.82
C VAL A 137 -10.29 6.66 10.03
N MET A 138 -8.96 6.60 10.18
CA MET A 138 -8.25 7.29 11.26
C MET A 138 -8.54 8.79 11.26
N ARG A 139 -8.58 9.44 10.10
CA ARG A 139 -8.89 10.86 9.98
C ARG A 139 -10.33 11.16 10.36
N VAL A 140 -11.29 10.37 9.86
CA VAL A 140 -12.71 10.54 10.21
C VAL A 140 -12.91 10.43 11.71
N LEU A 141 -12.39 9.37 12.32
CA LEU A 141 -12.56 9.11 13.75
C LEU A 141 -11.85 10.16 14.61
N SER A 142 -10.62 10.56 14.25
CA SER A 142 -9.91 11.63 14.98
C SER A 142 -10.70 12.93 14.97
N ARG A 143 -11.29 13.31 13.83
CA ARG A 143 -12.10 14.52 13.73
C ARG A 143 -13.45 14.40 14.44
N PHE A 144 -14.12 13.27 14.24
CA PHE A 144 -15.45 13.04 14.79
C PHE A 144 -15.44 12.97 16.32
N LEU A 145 -14.47 12.25 16.90
CA LEU A 145 -14.36 12.02 18.34
C LEU A 145 -13.41 12.99 19.07
N GLY A 146 -12.67 13.84 18.37
CA GLY A 146 -11.69 14.72 18.99
C GLY A 146 -10.45 13.97 19.52
N ILE A 147 -9.95 12.97 18.82
CA ILE A 147 -8.77 12.21 19.26
C ILE A 147 -7.50 12.96 18.86
N TYR A 148 -6.76 13.47 19.86
CA TYR A 148 -5.52 14.25 19.68
C TYR A 148 -4.25 13.42 19.68
N LYS A 149 -4.30 12.14 20.08
CA LYS A 149 -3.12 11.28 19.97
C LYS A 149 -2.70 11.14 18.51
N PRO A 150 -1.39 11.23 18.20
CA PRO A 150 -0.92 11.11 16.82
C PRO A 150 -1.33 9.79 16.18
N ILE A 151 -1.95 9.84 15.00
CA ILE A 151 -2.48 8.63 14.32
C ILE A 151 -1.40 7.64 13.88
N ASN A 152 -0.14 8.05 13.89
CA ASN A 152 1.04 7.24 13.59
C ASN A 152 1.84 6.83 14.84
N SER A 153 1.30 7.07 16.05
CA SER A 153 1.81 6.48 17.31
C SER A 153 1.09 5.18 17.65
N ILE A 154 1.70 4.35 18.48
CA ILE A 154 1.12 3.07 18.94
C ILE A 154 -0.17 3.34 19.72
N GLU A 155 -0.15 4.31 20.63
CA GLU A 155 -1.29 4.69 21.47
C GLU A 155 -2.43 5.27 20.64
N GLY A 156 -2.12 6.14 19.66
CA GLY A 156 -3.12 6.71 18.76
C GLY A 156 -3.79 5.63 17.89
N GLN A 157 -3.02 4.69 17.36
CA GLN A 157 -3.57 3.55 16.63
C GLN A 157 -4.44 2.65 17.51
N LYS A 158 -4.04 2.38 18.75
CA LYS A 158 -4.81 1.59 19.70
C LYS A 158 -6.17 2.24 19.99
N ASP A 159 -6.18 3.55 20.30
CA ASP A 159 -7.42 4.28 20.59
C ASP A 159 -8.35 4.32 19.36
N LEU A 160 -7.79 4.56 18.17
CA LEU A 160 -8.58 4.61 16.93
C LEU A 160 -9.16 3.24 16.54
N ASN A 161 -8.42 2.15 16.74
CA ASN A 161 -8.93 0.80 16.53
C ASN A 161 -10.05 0.45 17.54
N ALA A 162 -9.90 0.83 18.80
CA ALA A 162 -10.94 0.67 19.80
C ALA A 162 -12.21 1.45 19.44
N ALA A 163 -12.05 2.73 19.06
CA ALA A 163 -13.16 3.59 18.64
C ALA A 163 -13.87 3.02 17.39
N ALA A 164 -13.11 2.57 16.40
CA ALA A 164 -13.67 1.93 15.20
C ALA A 164 -14.47 0.68 15.53
N THR A 165 -13.99 -0.13 16.49
CA THR A 165 -14.67 -1.35 16.93
C THR A 165 -15.97 -1.06 17.67
N ILE A 166 -15.99 0.00 18.50
CA ILE A 166 -17.19 0.44 19.22
C ILE A 166 -18.27 0.96 18.26
N LEU A 167 -17.87 1.74 17.25
CA LEU A 167 -18.80 2.33 16.27
C LEU A 167 -19.25 1.38 15.17
N LEU A 168 -18.61 0.21 15.07
CA LEU A 168 -18.87 -0.76 14.01
C LEU A 168 -20.30 -1.32 14.12
N ASN A 169 -21.02 -1.27 13.00
CA ASN A 169 -22.27 -2.03 12.88
C ASN A 169 -21.94 -3.52 12.64
N LYS A 170 -21.97 -4.31 13.71
CA LYS A 170 -21.60 -5.74 13.67
C LYS A 170 -22.48 -6.58 12.73
N ARG A 171 -23.75 -6.18 12.51
CA ARG A 171 -24.67 -6.89 11.60
C ARG A 171 -24.39 -6.55 10.12
N LYS A 172 -23.86 -5.35 9.84
CA LYS A 172 -23.57 -4.84 8.48
C LYS A 172 -22.11 -4.42 8.39
N SER A 173 -21.19 -5.27 8.85
CA SER A 173 -19.76 -4.94 8.98
C SER A 173 -19.13 -4.54 7.67
N ALA A 174 -19.33 -5.30 6.60
CA ALA A 174 -18.83 -5.00 5.26
C ALA A 174 -19.30 -3.61 4.78
N LEU A 175 -20.60 -3.35 4.90
CA LEU A 175 -21.18 -2.09 4.43
C LEU A 175 -20.72 -0.89 5.26
N HIS A 176 -20.63 -1.05 6.59
CA HIS A 176 -20.11 0.00 7.49
C HIS A 176 -18.67 0.36 7.17
N ASN A 177 -17.80 -0.64 7.04
CA ASN A 177 -16.37 -0.42 6.77
C ASN A 177 -16.17 0.24 5.40
N GLN A 178 -16.85 -0.21 4.35
CA GLN A 178 -16.80 0.45 3.05
C GLN A 178 -17.33 1.89 3.12
N ALA A 179 -18.39 2.12 3.90
CA ALA A 179 -18.98 3.45 4.05
C ALA A 179 -18.04 4.44 4.73
N ILE A 180 -17.42 4.07 5.86
CA ILE A 180 -16.50 4.99 6.56
C ILE A 180 -15.23 5.26 5.76
N MET A 181 -14.68 4.26 5.06
CA MET A 181 -13.52 4.44 4.19
C MET A 181 -13.82 5.41 3.05
N GLU A 182 -14.96 5.24 2.36
CA GLU A 182 -15.37 6.14 1.26
C GLU A 182 -15.71 7.53 1.78
N PHE A 183 -16.38 7.63 2.92
CA PHE A 183 -16.66 8.90 3.58
C PHE A 183 -15.38 9.67 3.88
N GLY A 184 -14.35 9.00 4.36
CA GLY A 184 -13.03 9.59 4.53
C GLY A 184 -12.40 10.01 3.21
N ALA A 185 -12.56 9.23 2.15
CA ALA A 185 -11.92 9.48 0.86
C ALA A 185 -12.49 10.71 0.13
N ILE A 186 -13.81 10.94 0.18
CA ILE A 186 -14.47 11.96 -0.65
C ILE A 186 -15.29 13.01 0.12
N GLN A 187 -15.71 12.76 1.35
CA GLN A 187 -16.44 13.72 2.19
C GLN A 187 -15.52 14.39 3.22
N CYS A 188 -14.90 13.61 4.10
CA CYS A 188 -14.00 14.08 5.15
C CYS A 188 -12.54 14.07 4.65
N THR A 189 -12.26 14.80 3.57
CA THR A 189 -10.96 14.85 2.89
C THR A 189 -9.84 15.45 3.77
N PRO A 190 -8.55 15.19 3.48
CA PRO A 190 -7.43 15.76 4.26
C PRO A 190 -7.44 17.29 4.26
N ALA A 191 -7.54 17.88 3.08
CA ALA A 191 -7.67 19.32 2.88
C ALA A 191 -9.09 19.66 2.43
N ASN A 192 -9.63 20.77 2.92
CA ASN A 192 -10.94 21.31 2.53
C ASN A 192 -12.10 20.27 2.55
N PRO A 193 -12.36 19.58 3.69
CA PRO A 193 -13.49 18.68 3.79
C PRO A 193 -14.83 19.42 3.67
N HIS A 194 -15.84 18.79 3.14
CA HIS A 194 -17.18 19.37 2.95
C HIS A 194 -18.00 19.34 4.26
N CYS A 195 -17.57 20.11 5.28
CA CYS A 195 -18.15 20.05 6.62
C CYS A 195 -19.59 20.61 6.69
N ALA A 196 -19.92 21.66 5.93
CA ALA A 196 -21.22 22.28 5.96
C ALA A 196 -22.35 21.32 5.52
N THR A 197 -22.08 20.44 4.54
CA THR A 197 -23.01 19.44 4.02
C THR A 197 -22.80 18.04 4.60
N CYS A 198 -21.94 17.93 5.63
CA CYS A 198 -21.58 16.63 6.22
C CYS A 198 -22.71 16.08 7.10
N VAL A 199 -23.10 14.83 6.86
CA VAL A 199 -24.14 14.14 7.66
C VAL A 199 -23.76 13.93 9.14
N LEU A 200 -22.49 14.14 9.48
CA LEU A 200 -21.97 14.02 10.84
C LEU A 200 -21.71 15.38 11.51
N ASN A 201 -21.93 16.51 10.85
CA ASN A 201 -21.51 17.84 11.31
C ASN A 201 -22.05 18.20 12.70
N THR A 202 -23.32 17.88 13.00
CA THR A 202 -23.98 18.18 14.29
C THR A 202 -23.32 17.53 15.51
N ASN A 203 -22.64 16.39 15.30
CA ASN A 203 -21.99 15.62 16.36
C ASN A 203 -20.46 15.56 16.19
N CYS A 204 -19.91 16.31 15.22
CA CYS A 204 -18.47 16.26 14.93
C CYS A 204 -17.70 17.20 15.85
N TYR A 205 -16.86 16.63 16.72
CA TYR A 205 -16.03 17.41 17.64
C TYR A 205 -15.17 18.46 16.93
N ALA A 206 -14.46 18.06 15.86
CA ALA A 206 -13.55 18.94 15.14
C ALA A 206 -14.28 20.10 14.46
N TYR A 207 -15.50 19.89 13.97
CA TYR A 207 -16.30 20.95 13.35
C TYR A 207 -16.81 21.93 14.41
N ALA A 208 -17.41 21.42 15.48
CA ALA A 208 -17.95 22.24 16.58
C ALA A 208 -16.86 23.09 17.27
N ASN A 209 -15.62 22.61 17.34
CA ASN A 209 -14.52 23.25 18.03
C ASN A 209 -13.49 23.93 17.09
N ASN A 210 -13.76 24.08 15.80
CA ASN A 210 -12.82 24.66 14.81
C ASN A 210 -11.47 23.94 14.74
N LYS A 211 -11.45 22.59 14.93
CA LYS A 211 -10.22 21.76 14.93
C LYS A 211 -10.03 20.93 13.66
N VAL A 212 -10.83 21.15 12.62
CA VAL A 212 -10.78 20.37 11.36
C VAL A 212 -9.42 20.42 10.67
N LYS A 213 -8.74 21.59 10.71
CA LYS A 213 -7.40 21.78 10.13
C LYS A 213 -6.27 21.15 10.98
N ILE A 214 -6.52 20.96 12.29
CA ILE A 214 -5.54 20.42 13.23
C ILE A 214 -5.57 18.91 13.27
N LEU A 215 -6.79 18.33 13.25
CA LEU A 215 -6.99 16.88 13.32
C LEU A 215 -7.03 16.24 11.92
N PRO A 216 -6.42 15.07 11.77
CA PRO A 216 -5.70 14.27 12.76
C PRO A 216 -4.26 14.77 13.00
N ILE A 217 -3.75 14.63 14.22
CA ILE A 217 -2.34 14.89 14.53
C ILE A 217 -1.46 13.77 13.99
N LYS A 218 -0.26 14.13 13.50
CA LYS A 218 0.79 13.20 13.08
C LYS A 218 2.13 13.59 13.69
N ASN A 219 2.84 12.61 14.21
CA ASN A 219 4.25 12.82 14.55
C ASN A 219 5.05 13.14 13.29
N LYS A 220 6.03 14.02 13.43
CA LYS A 220 6.98 14.32 12.35
C LYS A 220 7.67 13.02 11.88
N LYS A 221 7.88 12.91 10.58
CA LYS A 221 8.67 11.80 10.03
C LYS A 221 10.10 11.87 10.58
N LYS A 222 10.72 10.71 10.80
CA LYS A 222 12.15 10.63 11.08
C LYS A 222 12.92 11.23 9.90
N SER A 223 14.14 11.71 10.14
CA SER A 223 15.04 12.24 9.11
C SER A 223 15.19 11.25 7.96
N ILE A 224 15.17 11.77 6.75
CA ILE A 224 15.42 10.99 5.53
C ILE A 224 16.92 10.65 5.50
N ARG A 225 17.25 9.38 5.34
CA ARG A 225 18.64 8.98 5.09
C ARG A 225 18.94 9.18 3.61
N THR A 226 19.93 10.01 3.32
CA THR A 226 20.44 10.19 1.96
C THR A 226 21.37 9.02 1.63
N ARG A 227 21.30 8.51 0.41
CA ARG A 227 22.16 7.46 -0.13
C ARG A 227 22.59 7.89 -1.52
N TYR A 228 23.85 7.73 -1.84
CA TYR A 228 24.40 8.05 -3.16
C TYR A 228 24.56 6.76 -3.95
N LEU A 229 23.85 6.69 -5.07
CA LEU A 229 23.80 5.52 -5.95
C LEU A 229 24.54 5.84 -7.24
N ASN A 230 25.77 5.35 -7.38
CA ASN A 230 26.60 5.58 -8.53
C ASN A 230 26.51 4.39 -9.48
N TYR A 231 25.78 4.56 -10.57
CA TYR A 231 25.57 3.54 -11.60
C TYR A 231 26.59 3.66 -12.74
N PHE A 232 27.02 2.52 -13.30
CA PHE A 232 28.00 2.45 -14.36
C PHE A 232 27.46 1.65 -15.55
N THR A 233 27.66 2.16 -16.76
CA THR A 233 27.43 1.39 -17.98
C THR A 233 28.72 0.71 -18.39
N ILE A 234 28.79 -0.61 -18.22
CA ILE A 234 29.92 -1.42 -18.67
C ILE A 234 29.48 -2.08 -19.99
N ARG A 235 30.23 -1.78 -21.08
CA ARG A 235 29.99 -2.35 -22.41
C ARG A 235 31.12 -3.30 -22.78
N TYR A 236 30.73 -4.41 -23.38
CA TYR A 236 31.65 -5.32 -24.04
C TYR A 236 31.07 -5.71 -25.41
N LYS A 237 31.72 -5.33 -26.48
CA LYS A 237 31.19 -5.45 -27.85
C LYS A 237 29.81 -4.80 -27.95
N ASN A 238 28.78 -5.55 -28.35
CA ASN A 238 27.37 -5.10 -28.46
C ASN A 238 26.52 -5.40 -27.24
N ALA A 239 27.13 -5.83 -26.11
CA ALA A 239 26.42 -6.17 -24.89
C ALA A 239 26.66 -5.14 -23.78
N ILE A 240 25.66 -5.02 -22.89
CA ILE A 240 25.73 -4.22 -21.66
C ILE A 240 25.67 -5.19 -20.48
N PHE A 241 26.57 -4.98 -19.52
CA PHE A 241 26.56 -5.77 -18.27
C PHE A 241 25.42 -5.31 -17.37
N LEU A 242 24.59 -6.25 -16.92
CA LEU A 242 23.54 -6.05 -15.94
C LEU A 242 23.77 -6.97 -14.74
N ASN A 243 23.49 -6.46 -13.54
CA ASN A 243 23.55 -7.21 -12.31
C ASN A 243 22.14 -7.47 -11.78
N LYS A 244 21.85 -8.69 -11.32
CA LYS A 244 20.60 -9.01 -10.62
C LYS A 244 20.78 -8.78 -9.12
N ARG A 245 19.93 -7.95 -8.51
CA ARG A 245 19.95 -7.69 -7.07
C ARG A 245 19.45 -8.91 -6.30
N LEU A 246 20.36 -9.68 -5.69
CA LEU A 246 20.00 -10.89 -4.94
C LEU A 246 19.85 -10.65 -3.45
N GLU A 247 20.49 -9.60 -2.93
CA GLU A 247 20.51 -9.29 -1.50
C GLU A 247 19.18 -8.74 -0.98
N LYS A 248 19.01 -8.80 0.35
CA LYS A 248 17.87 -8.17 1.01
C LYS A 248 17.95 -6.65 0.85
N GLY A 249 16.88 -6.02 0.39
CA GLY A 249 16.82 -4.58 0.21
C GLY A 249 15.72 -4.15 -0.77
N ILE A 250 15.72 -2.86 -1.10
CA ILE A 250 14.86 -2.32 -2.14
C ILE A 250 15.28 -2.90 -3.49
N TRP A 251 14.31 -3.14 -4.39
CA TRP A 251 14.49 -3.66 -5.76
C TRP A 251 15.09 -5.07 -5.85
N LYS A 252 15.03 -5.89 -4.79
CA LYS A 252 15.46 -7.29 -4.84
C LYS A 252 14.83 -8.01 -6.04
N ASN A 253 15.63 -8.83 -6.73
CA ASN A 253 15.32 -9.59 -7.96
C ASN A 253 15.11 -8.75 -9.22
N LEU A 254 15.27 -7.42 -9.18
CA LEU A 254 15.35 -6.60 -10.38
C LEU A 254 16.77 -6.58 -10.92
N TYR A 255 16.88 -6.32 -12.24
CA TYR A 255 18.16 -6.08 -12.89
C TYR A 255 18.52 -4.60 -12.82
N GLU A 256 19.78 -4.31 -12.63
CA GLU A 256 20.33 -2.98 -12.59
C GLU A 256 21.71 -2.91 -13.27
N LEU A 257 22.14 -1.71 -13.63
CA LEU A 257 23.52 -1.47 -14.00
C LEU A 257 24.43 -1.70 -12.79
N PRO A 258 25.72 -2.05 -12.96
CA PRO A 258 26.68 -2.09 -11.88
C PRO A 258 26.62 -0.83 -11.03
N LEU A 259 26.57 -1.00 -9.71
CA LEU A 259 26.31 0.06 -8.74
C LEU A 259 27.40 0.09 -7.67
N ILE A 260 27.89 1.29 -7.32
CA ILE A 260 28.58 1.56 -6.06
C ILE A 260 27.68 2.46 -5.22
N GLU A 261 27.31 1.98 -4.05
CA GLU A 261 26.54 2.74 -3.07
C GLU A 261 27.51 3.33 -2.03
N SER A 262 27.34 4.61 -1.69
CA SER A 262 28.12 5.33 -0.69
C SER A 262 27.24 6.15 0.24
N GLU A 263 27.71 6.45 1.44
CA GLU A 263 27.03 7.32 2.41
C GLU A 263 27.25 8.80 2.09
N ASN A 264 28.36 9.13 1.40
CA ASN A 264 28.71 10.47 0.96
C ASN A 264 28.88 10.50 -0.56
N GLN A 265 28.74 11.68 -1.13
CA GLN A 265 29.12 11.92 -2.53
C GLN A 265 30.63 11.75 -2.69
N PHE A 266 31.10 11.20 -3.80
CA PHE A 266 32.53 11.11 -4.08
C PHE A 266 33.08 12.49 -4.39
N ASP A 267 34.18 12.86 -3.75
CA ASP A 267 34.83 14.17 -3.92
C ASP A 267 35.51 14.32 -5.29
N SER A 268 35.87 13.20 -5.92
CA SER A 268 36.54 13.21 -7.23
C SER A 268 36.29 11.95 -8.05
N ASP A 269 36.44 12.09 -9.37
CA ASP A 269 36.37 10.95 -10.30
C ASP A 269 37.51 9.95 -10.06
N LYS A 270 38.66 10.38 -9.49
CA LYS A 270 39.76 9.48 -9.11
C LYS A 270 39.36 8.52 -8.00
N GLU A 271 38.66 9.02 -7.00
CA GLU A 271 38.18 8.21 -5.89
C GLU A 271 37.14 7.20 -6.39
N LEU A 272 36.19 7.64 -7.19
CA LEU A 272 35.18 6.80 -7.81
C LEU A 272 35.81 5.70 -8.67
N LEU A 273 36.79 6.04 -9.54
CA LEU A 273 37.54 5.07 -10.34
C LEU A 273 38.29 4.03 -9.47
N LYS A 274 38.88 4.46 -8.38
CA LYS A 274 39.54 3.54 -7.43
C LYS A 274 38.56 2.52 -6.88
N GLN A 275 37.36 2.96 -6.49
CA GLN A 275 36.30 2.08 -5.98
C GLN A 275 35.81 1.11 -7.06
N ILE A 276 35.65 1.58 -8.31
CA ILE A 276 35.26 0.74 -9.45
C ILE A 276 36.31 -0.34 -9.71
N LYS A 277 37.60 0.05 -9.82
CA LYS A 277 38.69 -0.88 -10.07
C LYS A 277 38.76 -1.96 -8.99
N THR A 278 38.62 -1.58 -7.72
CA THR A 278 38.59 -2.51 -6.59
C THR A 278 37.41 -3.46 -6.67
N LYS A 279 36.19 -2.94 -6.91
CA LYS A 279 34.97 -3.75 -6.93
C LYS A 279 34.91 -4.72 -8.09
N PHE A 280 35.35 -4.30 -9.26
CA PHE A 280 35.27 -5.11 -10.49
C PHE A 280 36.58 -5.79 -10.87
N LYS A 281 37.64 -5.66 -10.04
CA LYS A 281 38.96 -6.28 -10.22
C LYS A 281 39.51 -6.04 -11.63
N THR A 282 39.46 -4.82 -12.08
CA THR A 282 39.91 -4.42 -13.44
C THR A 282 40.78 -3.16 -13.38
N GLU A 283 41.82 -3.11 -14.19
CA GLU A 283 42.76 -1.98 -14.25
C GLU A 283 42.44 -1.01 -15.42
N ASN A 284 41.85 -1.50 -16.48
CA ASN A 284 41.60 -0.77 -17.72
C ASN A 284 40.17 -0.23 -17.78
N ILE A 285 39.88 0.85 -17.06
CA ILE A 285 38.61 1.58 -17.15
C ILE A 285 38.88 3.00 -17.58
N LEU A 286 38.18 3.44 -18.65
CA LEU A 286 38.09 4.83 -19.07
C LEU A 286 36.68 5.36 -18.77
N ILE A 287 36.59 6.53 -18.14
CA ILE A 287 35.33 7.26 -18.08
C ILE A 287 35.14 7.98 -19.40
N VAL A 288 34.22 7.50 -20.21
CA VAL A 288 33.96 8.07 -21.55
C VAL A 288 32.91 9.20 -21.48
N ASN A 289 31.99 9.16 -20.51
CA ASN A 289 30.98 10.18 -20.35
C ASN A 289 30.36 10.17 -18.94
N LYS A 290 29.95 11.34 -18.45
CA LYS A 290 29.28 11.52 -17.16
C LYS A 290 27.93 12.19 -17.39
N THR A 291 26.83 11.55 -16.98
CA THR A 291 25.51 12.17 -17.01
C THR A 291 25.29 12.98 -15.73
N PRO A 292 24.52 14.09 -15.78
CA PRO A 292 24.21 14.87 -14.61
C PRO A 292 23.41 14.06 -13.57
N GLU A 293 23.53 14.48 -12.31
CA GLU A 293 22.80 13.88 -11.20
C GLU A 293 21.29 14.02 -11.38
N ILE A 294 20.56 12.92 -11.19
CA ILE A 294 19.10 12.95 -11.10
C ILE A 294 18.74 12.93 -9.61
N THR A 295 18.28 14.06 -9.09
CA THR A 295 17.69 14.17 -7.75
C THR A 295 16.18 13.89 -7.82
N HIS A 296 15.70 12.97 -7.03
CA HIS A 296 14.25 12.68 -6.86
C HIS A 296 13.79 13.00 -5.45
#